data_ee5a5bf67773f45a53d09f0b9544de15
#
_entry.id   ee5a5bf67773f45a53d09f0b9544de15
#
_cell.length_a   1.000
_cell.length_b   1.000
_cell.length_c   1.000
_cell.angle_alpha   90.00
_cell.angle_beta   90.00
_cell.angle_gamma   90.00
#
_symmetry.space_group_name_H-M   'P 1'
#
loop_
_entity.id
_entity.type
_entity.pdbx_description
1 polymer ?
#
loop_
_entity_poly.entity_id
_entity_poly.type
_entity_poly.pdbx_seq_one_letter_code
_entity_poly.pdbx_strand_id
1 'polypeptide(L)'
;MDITSLTAVELGKKIKAKEISVVEAVKASIAQIEKVEKDVNSFVTLDKEGALKRAEEVQKLIDDGTLTGPLAGVPVAIKDNMCTKGMLTTCSSKILGSFQPMFTAEAVKNLEAAGAVILGKTNMDEFAMGST
;
A
#
# COMPACT_ATOMS: atom_id res chain seq x y z
N MET A 1 -2.72 -19.07 10.64
CA MET A 1 -1.97 -18.89 9.36
C MET A 1 -1.39 -17.48 9.36
N ASP A 2 -0.12 -17.34 9.05
CA ASP A 2 0.52 -16.03 8.99
C ASP A 2 0.19 -15.38 7.63
N ILE A 3 -0.66 -14.36 7.63
CA ILE A 3 -1.07 -13.62 6.43
C ILE A 3 0.12 -12.98 5.74
N THR A 4 1.12 -12.54 6.50
CA THR A 4 2.29 -11.82 5.97
C THR A 4 3.29 -12.73 5.26
N SER A 5 3.15 -14.04 5.40
CA SER A 5 3.97 -15.03 4.68
C SER A 5 3.41 -15.42 3.31
N LEU A 6 2.17 -15.01 2.99
CA LEU A 6 1.53 -15.30 1.71
C LEU A 6 2.10 -14.42 0.60
N THR A 7 2.22 -14.98 -0.59
CA THR A 7 2.46 -14.16 -1.80
C THR A 7 1.24 -13.31 -2.12
N ALA A 8 1.42 -12.21 -2.86
CA ALA A 8 0.30 -11.35 -3.29
C ALA A 8 -0.78 -12.14 -4.05
N VAL A 9 -0.37 -13.11 -4.87
CA VAL A 9 -1.29 -13.97 -5.62
C VAL A 9 -2.11 -14.89 -4.71
N GLU A 10 -1.47 -15.51 -3.73
CA GLU A 10 -2.14 -16.37 -2.75
C GLU A 10 -3.11 -15.57 -1.89
N LEU A 11 -2.66 -14.40 -1.40
CA LEU A 11 -3.50 -13.50 -0.62
C LEU A 11 -4.74 -13.05 -1.42
N GLY A 12 -4.56 -12.60 -2.66
CA GLY A 12 -5.67 -12.21 -3.52
C GLY A 12 -6.67 -13.35 -3.78
N LYS A 13 -6.19 -14.60 -3.94
CA LYS A 13 -7.06 -15.78 -4.05
C LYS A 13 -7.88 -16.01 -2.78
N LYS A 14 -7.25 -15.92 -1.60
CA LYS A 14 -7.91 -16.11 -0.31
C LYS A 14 -8.92 -15.02 0.01
N ILE A 15 -8.63 -13.77 -0.36
CA ILE A 15 -9.58 -12.66 -0.23
C ILE A 15 -10.83 -12.93 -1.10
N LYS A 16 -10.64 -13.32 -2.35
CA LYS A 16 -11.77 -13.65 -3.24
C LYS A 16 -12.56 -14.88 -2.78
N ALA A 17 -11.89 -15.85 -2.16
CA ALA A 17 -12.54 -17.01 -1.56
C ALA A 17 -13.24 -16.69 -0.21
N LYS A 18 -13.15 -15.43 0.26
CA LYS A 18 -13.67 -14.96 1.57
C LYS A 18 -13.08 -15.70 2.78
N GLU A 19 -11.88 -16.28 2.62
CA GLU A 19 -11.12 -16.90 3.70
C GLU A 19 -10.41 -15.84 4.57
N ILE A 20 -10.04 -14.70 3.98
CA ILE A 20 -9.40 -13.56 4.61
C ILE A 20 -10.12 -12.31 4.13
N SER A 21 -10.48 -11.39 5.03
CA SER A 21 -11.00 -10.08 4.64
C SER A 21 -9.88 -9.12 4.25
N VAL A 22 -10.20 -8.12 3.42
CA VAL A 22 -9.25 -7.05 3.06
C VAL A 22 -8.75 -6.32 4.31
N VAL A 23 -9.64 -6.06 5.26
CA VAL A 23 -9.32 -5.38 6.51
C VAL A 23 -8.33 -6.20 7.36
N GLU A 24 -8.50 -7.53 7.42
CA GLU A 24 -7.53 -8.41 8.12
C GLU A 24 -6.17 -8.40 7.44
N ALA A 25 -6.12 -8.45 6.11
CA ALA A 25 -4.88 -8.39 5.35
C ALA A 25 -4.11 -7.08 5.59
N VAL A 26 -4.82 -5.94 5.57
CA VAL A 26 -4.24 -4.62 5.83
C VAL A 26 -3.78 -4.49 7.27
N LYS A 27 -4.58 -4.93 8.25
CA LYS A 27 -4.20 -4.92 9.67
C LYS A 27 -2.98 -5.78 9.95
N ALA A 28 -2.90 -6.97 9.36
CA ALA A 28 -1.73 -7.85 9.51
C ALA A 28 -0.45 -7.19 8.95
N SER A 29 -0.56 -6.56 7.79
CA SER A 29 0.57 -5.83 7.19
C SER A 29 1.01 -4.65 8.04
N ILE A 30 0.07 -3.83 8.53
CA ILE A 30 0.38 -2.69 9.42
C ILE A 30 1.05 -3.19 10.72
N ALA A 31 0.52 -4.24 11.34
CA ALA A 31 1.09 -4.81 12.56
C ALA A 31 2.53 -5.32 12.34
N GLN A 32 2.81 -5.95 11.19
CA GLN A 32 4.16 -6.38 10.85
C GLN A 32 5.10 -5.18 10.65
N ILE A 33 4.65 -4.13 9.96
CA ILE A 33 5.41 -2.89 9.79
C ILE A 33 5.74 -2.31 11.17
N GLU A 34 4.75 -2.13 12.04
CA GLU A 34 4.95 -1.57 13.40
C GLU A 34 5.97 -2.36 14.23
N LYS A 35 6.01 -3.66 14.04
CA LYS A 35 6.93 -4.55 14.76
C LYS A 35 8.39 -4.35 14.35
N VAL A 36 8.66 -4.11 13.05
CA VAL A 36 10.03 -4.12 12.51
C VAL A 36 10.53 -2.73 12.08
N GLU A 37 9.65 -1.74 11.94
CA GLU A 37 9.98 -0.44 11.33
C GLU A 37 11.08 0.31 12.07
N LYS A 38 11.16 0.17 13.39
CA LYS A 38 12.21 0.79 14.21
C LYS A 38 13.62 0.36 13.82
N ASP A 39 13.75 -0.87 13.34
CA ASP A 39 15.03 -1.47 12.95
C ASP A 39 15.29 -1.34 11.44
N VAL A 40 14.23 -1.33 10.64
CA VAL A 40 14.32 -1.40 9.17
C VAL A 40 14.22 -0.04 8.50
N ASN A 41 13.38 0.88 9.02
CA ASN A 41 13.12 2.20 8.43
C ASN A 41 12.69 2.13 6.95
N SER A 42 11.78 1.22 6.65
CA SER A 42 11.34 0.95 5.27
C SER A 42 10.31 1.96 4.74
N PHE A 43 9.60 2.67 5.61
CA PHE A 43 8.60 3.66 5.24
C PHE A 43 9.00 5.08 5.61
N VAL A 44 8.86 6.00 4.66
CA VAL A 44 8.94 7.45 4.91
C VAL A 44 7.61 7.99 5.42
N THR A 45 6.53 7.49 4.85
CA THR A 45 5.15 7.84 5.23
C THR A 45 4.31 6.56 5.30
N LEU A 46 3.62 6.34 6.42
CA LEU A 46 2.67 5.24 6.60
C LEU A 46 1.28 5.83 6.85
N ASP A 47 0.31 5.51 5.99
CA ASP A 47 -1.09 5.97 6.09
C ASP A 47 -2.00 4.85 6.59
N LYS A 48 -1.97 4.60 7.89
CA LYS A 48 -2.76 3.54 8.53
C LYS A 48 -4.26 3.78 8.41
N GLU A 49 -4.70 5.00 8.66
CA GLU A 49 -6.12 5.35 8.66
C GLU A 49 -6.70 5.31 7.25
N GLY A 50 -6.02 5.91 6.29
CA GLY A 50 -6.42 5.87 4.88
C GLY A 50 -6.43 4.45 4.32
N ALA A 51 -5.43 3.64 4.65
CA ALA A 51 -5.36 2.24 4.25
C ALA A 51 -6.53 1.41 4.81
N LEU A 52 -6.88 1.58 6.08
CA LEU A 52 -8.01 0.86 6.69
C LEU A 52 -9.34 1.30 6.08
N LYS A 53 -9.56 2.60 5.89
CA LYS A 53 -10.76 3.12 5.22
C LYS A 53 -10.87 2.56 3.80
N ARG A 54 -9.77 2.60 3.05
CA ARG A 54 -9.74 2.04 1.69
C ARG A 54 -9.98 0.52 1.68
N ALA A 55 -9.48 -0.20 2.68
CA ALA A 55 -9.75 -1.64 2.82
C ALA A 55 -11.23 -1.95 2.95
N GLU A 56 -11.97 -1.16 3.73
CA GLU A 56 -13.43 -1.32 3.88
C GLU A 56 -14.18 -1.01 2.57
N GLU A 57 -13.76 0.02 1.84
CA GLU A 57 -14.33 0.35 0.53
C GLU A 57 -14.10 -0.77 -0.48
N VAL A 58 -12.86 -1.26 -0.58
CA VAL A 58 -12.47 -2.33 -1.50
C VAL A 58 -13.17 -3.64 -1.13
N GLN A 59 -13.34 -3.94 0.16
CA GLN A 59 -14.09 -5.11 0.60
C GLN A 59 -15.52 -5.10 0.04
N LYS A 60 -16.21 -3.97 0.10
CA LYS A 60 -17.57 -3.83 -0.46
C LYS A 60 -17.59 -4.05 -1.97
N LEU A 61 -16.59 -3.49 -2.69
CA LEU A 61 -16.48 -3.67 -4.14
C LEU A 61 -16.15 -5.10 -4.57
N ILE A 62 -15.50 -5.88 -3.70
CA ILE A 62 -15.29 -7.31 -3.91
C ILE A 62 -16.58 -8.09 -3.64
N ASP A 63 -17.28 -7.73 -2.56
CA ASP A 63 -18.50 -8.43 -2.14
C ASP A 63 -19.66 -8.25 -3.12
N ASP A 64 -19.75 -7.09 -3.78
CA ASP A 64 -20.73 -6.80 -4.82
C ASP A 64 -20.31 -7.26 -6.24
N GLY A 65 -19.09 -7.80 -6.38
CA GLY A 65 -18.57 -8.31 -7.64
C GLY A 65 -17.99 -7.26 -8.60
N THR A 66 -17.84 -6.01 -8.18
CA THR A 66 -17.25 -4.93 -8.99
C THR A 66 -15.75 -5.15 -9.17
N LEU A 67 -15.04 -5.58 -8.12
CA LEU A 67 -13.60 -5.88 -8.15
C LEU A 67 -13.36 -7.39 -8.11
N THR A 68 -12.88 -7.94 -9.22
CA THR A 68 -12.61 -9.39 -9.39
C THR A 68 -11.16 -9.69 -9.74
N GLY A 69 -10.34 -8.67 -9.94
CA GLY A 69 -8.94 -8.80 -10.35
C GLY A 69 -8.03 -9.45 -9.31
N PRO A 70 -6.83 -9.89 -9.70
CA PRO A 70 -5.91 -10.60 -8.81
C PRO A 70 -5.33 -9.71 -7.69
N LEU A 71 -5.32 -8.38 -7.86
CA LEU A 71 -4.81 -7.42 -6.88
C LEU A 71 -5.89 -6.82 -5.97
N ALA A 72 -7.16 -7.20 -6.17
CA ALA A 72 -8.25 -6.68 -5.36
C ALA A 72 -8.06 -7.04 -3.88
N GLY A 73 -7.91 -6.03 -3.03
CA GLY A 73 -7.71 -6.16 -1.60
C GLY A 73 -6.26 -6.43 -1.16
N VAL A 74 -5.30 -6.53 -2.09
CA VAL A 74 -3.90 -6.79 -1.73
C VAL A 74 -3.24 -5.51 -1.23
N PRO A 75 -2.61 -5.53 -0.02
CA PRO A 75 -1.84 -4.39 0.48
C PRO A 75 -0.57 -4.17 -0.35
N VAL A 76 -0.28 -2.90 -0.68
CA VAL A 76 0.87 -2.52 -1.51
C VAL A 76 1.58 -1.30 -0.90
N ALA A 77 2.90 -1.30 -0.94
CA ALA A 77 3.73 -0.15 -0.63
C ALA A 77 4.21 0.53 -1.92
N ILE A 78 4.23 1.85 -1.94
CA ILE A 78 4.60 2.66 -3.11
C ILE A 78 5.92 3.36 -2.85
N LYS A 79 6.86 3.25 -3.78
CA LYS A 79 8.15 3.95 -3.67
C LYS A 79 7.94 5.46 -3.62
N ASP A 80 8.69 6.15 -2.76
CA ASP A 80 8.47 7.58 -2.44
C ASP A 80 8.86 8.56 -3.56
N ASN A 81 9.18 8.08 -4.75
CA ASN A 81 9.31 8.88 -5.98
C ASN A 81 8.08 8.83 -6.91
N MET A 82 7.07 8.02 -6.56
CA MET A 82 5.83 7.97 -7.33
C MET A 82 4.80 8.91 -6.72
N CYS A 83 4.41 9.94 -7.47
CA CYS A 83 3.43 10.92 -7.02
C CYS A 83 2.11 10.24 -6.64
N THR A 84 1.66 10.51 -5.42
CA THR A 84 0.41 9.98 -4.87
C THR A 84 -0.36 11.15 -4.25
N LYS A 85 -1.44 11.58 -4.90
CA LYS A 85 -2.24 12.71 -4.44
C LYS A 85 -2.78 12.46 -3.03
N GLY A 86 -2.65 13.47 -2.17
CA GLY A 86 -3.08 13.38 -0.77
C GLY A 86 -2.08 12.72 0.18
N MET A 87 -0.94 12.25 -0.33
CA MET A 87 0.11 11.64 0.46
C MET A 87 1.46 12.32 0.18
N LEU A 88 2.28 12.56 1.21
CA LEU A 88 3.62 13.10 1.04
C LEU A 88 4.40 12.27 0.02
N THR A 89 5.11 12.93 -0.89
CA THR A 89 5.97 12.30 -1.89
C THR A 89 7.28 13.06 -1.92
N THR A 90 8.28 12.54 -1.24
CA THR A 90 9.47 13.30 -0.86
C THR A 90 10.75 12.88 -1.58
N CYS A 91 10.74 11.79 -2.33
CA CYS A 91 11.97 11.16 -2.86
C CYS A 91 13.03 10.91 -1.79
N SER A 92 12.61 10.69 -0.53
CA SER A 92 13.49 10.61 0.65
C SER A 92 14.41 11.82 0.82
N SER A 93 14.02 13.00 0.29
CA SER A 93 14.75 14.24 0.39
C SER A 93 14.11 15.24 1.34
N LYS A 94 14.91 15.88 2.16
CA LYS A 94 14.46 16.97 3.03
C LYS A 94 13.96 18.18 2.24
N ILE A 95 14.45 18.38 1.01
CA ILE A 95 13.99 19.45 0.11
C ILE A 95 12.51 19.30 -0.20
N LEU A 96 12.04 18.07 -0.39
CA LEU A 96 10.63 17.75 -0.66
C LEU A 96 9.87 17.29 0.59
N GLY A 97 10.40 17.48 1.78
CA GLY A 97 9.86 16.93 3.02
C GLY A 97 8.40 17.28 3.34
N SER A 98 7.88 18.36 2.76
CA SER A 98 6.47 18.77 2.91
C SER A 98 5.68 18.71 1.59
N PHE A 99 6.27 18.15 0.53
CA PHE A 99 5.64 18.16 -0.78
C PHE A 99 4.48 17.17 -0.87
N GLN A 100 3.31 17.67 -1.22
CA GLN A 100 2.14 16.89 -1.57
C GLN A 100 1.81 17.09 -3.06
N PRO A 101 1.89 16.05 -3.88
CA PRO A 101 1.62 16.17 -5.31
C PRO A 101 0.13 16.47 -5.57
N MET A 102 -0.13 17.27 -6.60
CA MET A 102 -1.48 17.61 -7.06
C MET A 102 -2.10 16.51 -7.93
N PHE A 103 -1.33 15.53 -8.34
CA PHE A 103 -1.74 14.42 -9.19
C PHE A 103 -1.19 13.09 -8.67
N THR A 104 -1.76 12.00 -9.15
CA THR A 104 -1.28 10.63 -8.89
C THR A 104 -0.64 10.07 -10.15
N ALA A 105 0.52 9.45 -10.03
CA ALA A 105 1.21 8.75 -11.11
C ALA A 105 0.32 7.66 -11.71
N GLU A 106 0.39 7.46 -13.02
CA GLU A 106 -0.47 6.51 -13.73
C GLU A 106 -0.35 5.08 -13.21
N ALA A 107 0.86 4.64 -12.87
CA ALA A 107 1.08 3.33 -12.27
C ALA A 107 0.32 3.17 -10.94
N VAL A 108 0.30 4.21 -10.10
CA VAL A 108 -0.42 4.21 -8.81
C VAL A 108 -1.92 4.20 -9.03
N LYS A 109 -2.43 5.00 -9.98
CA LYS A 109 -3.87 4.98 -10.36
C LYS A 109 -4.32 3.59 -10.81
N ASN A 110 -3.49 2.92 -11.61
CA ASN A 110 -3.81 1.58 -12.10
C ASN A 110 -3.85 0.56 -10.97
N LEU A 111 -2.97 0.67 -9.96
CA LEU A 111 -3.02 -0.16 -8.76
C LEU A 111 -4.29 0.09 -7.94
N GLU A 112 -4.64 1.37 -7.71
CA GLU A 112 -5.87 1.74 -7.02
C GLU A 112 -7.13 1.27 -7.76
N ALA A 113 -7.15 1.41 -9.08
CA ALA A 113 -8.26 0.93 -9.92
C ALA A 113 -8.39 -0.60 -9.90
N ALA A 114 -7.26 -1.32 -9.78
CA ALA A 114 -7.25 -2.77 -9.61
C ALA A 114 -7.68 -3.22 -8.20
N GLY A 115 -7.93 -2.27 -7.30
CA GLY A 115 -8.36 -2.56 -5.93
C GLY A 115 -7.24 -2.85 -4.95
N ALA A 116 -5.99 -2.57 -5.29
CA ALA A 116 -4.88 -2.63 -4.34
C ALA A 116 -5.06 -1.58 -3.24
N VAL A 117 -4.62 -1.89 -2.03
CA VAL A 117 -4.68 -0.98 -0.88
C VAL A 117 -3.30 -0.44 -0.57
N ILE A 118 -3.09 0.85 -0.83
CA ILE A 118 -1.80 1.50 -0.58
C ILE A 118 -1.63 1.72 0.93
N LEU A 119 -0.52 1.20 1.48
CA LEU A 119 -0.18 1.35 2.90
C LEU A 119 0.60 2.63 3.18
N GLY A 120 1.41 3.08 2.23
CA GLY A 120 2.28 4.22 2.40
C GLY A 120 3.39 4.28 1.37
N LYS A 121 4.39 5.12 1.66
CA LYS A 121 5.52 5.45 0.78
C LYS A 121 6.80 4.88 1.35
N THR A 122 7.49 4.07 0.55
CA THR A 122 8.71 3.41 0.98
C THR A 122 9.93 4.30 0.83
N ASN A 123 10.87 4.13 1.76
CA ASN A 123 12.16 4.77 1.74
C ASN A 123 12.96 4.39 0.47
N MET A 124 13.88 5.25 0.09
CA MET A 124 14.66 5.11 -1.12
C MET A 124 15.94 5.96 -1.02
N ASP A 125 16.86 5.76 -1.93
CA ASP A 125 17.98 6.69 -2.11
C ASP A 125 17.47 8.05 -2.56
N GLU A 126 18.02 9.13 -2.01
CA GLU A 126 17.57 10.49 -2.30
C GLU A 126 17.52 10.75 -3.81
N PHE A 127 16.34 11.19 -4.31
CA PHE A 127 16.04 11.37 -5.73
C PHE A 127 16.34 10.15 -6.63
N ALA A 128 16.28 8.93 -6.09
CA ALA A 128 16.60 7.69 -6.79
C ALA A 128 18.04 7.68 -7.36
N MET A 129 18.94 8.44 -6.79
CA MET A 129 20.36 8.50 -7.15
C MET A 129 21.17 7.70 -6.15
N GLY A 130 20.87 6.42 -6.06
CA GLY A 130 21.50 5.55 -5.12
C GLY A 130 22.77 4.93 -5.64
N SER A 131 23.56 4.49 -4.68
CA SER A 131 24.66 3.57 -4.90
C SER A 131 24.38 2.31 -4.09
N THR A 132 24.55 1.23 -4.63
CA THR A 132 24.58 -0.04 -3.93
C THR A 132 26.00 -0.51 -3.70
#